data_89435dc4743fe68d7c7bae984a0bd2f4
#
_entry.id   89435dc4743fe68d7c7bae984a0bd2f4
#
_cell.length_a   1.000
_cell.length_b   1.000
_cell.length_c   1.000
_cell.angle_alpha   90.00
_cell.angle_beta   90.00
_cell.angle_gamma   90.00
#
_symmetry.space_group_name_H-M   'P 1'
#
loop_
_entity.id
_entity.type
_entity.pdbx_description
1 polymer ?
#
loop_
_entity_poly.entity_id
_entity_poly.type
_entity_poly.pdbx_seq_one_letter_code
_entity_poly.pdbx_strand_id
1 'polypeptide(L)'
;LGAMRVGLDILLNQEHVKIDKLLGHGGLFKTKGVGQQILADAVDAPVSVMSTAGEGGAWGIALLASYLVNKKDGEDLAHFLDENVFKGNEGSTLAPEEEGVKGFNAFMDRYMKGIGIERAAVESEVW
;
A
#
# COMPACT_ATOMS: atom_id res chain seq x y z
N LEU A 1 8.44 1.04 -5.93
CA LEU A 1 8.47 1.13 -4.46
C LEU A 1 9.53 2.12 -3.94
N GLY A 2 10.66 2.35 -4.67
CA GLY A 2 11.71 3.28 -4.20
C GLY A 2 11.18 4.69 -3.91
N ALA A 3 10.48 5.32 -4.86
CA ALA A 3 9.88 6.66 -4.66
C ALA A 3 8.85 6.68 -3.51
N MET A 4 8.05 5.62 -3.37
CA MET A 4 7.12 5.49 -2.24
C MET A 4 7.87 5.45 -0.90
N ARG A 5 8.97 4.68 -0.81
CA ARG A 5 9.78 4.58 0.41
C ARG A 5 10.42 5.94 0.76
N VAL A 6 10.88 6.73 -0.22
CA VAL A 6 11.39 8.09 0.03
C VAL A 6 10.32 8.97 0.67
N GLY A 7 9.09 8.94 0.15
CA GLY A 7 7.97 9.67 0.75
C GLY A 7 7.59 9.16 2.15
N LEU A 8 7.60 7.84 2.34
CA LEU A 8 7.30 7.21 3.61
C LEU A 8 8.34 7.55 4.69
N ASP A 9 9.62 7.62 4.31
CA ASP A 9 10.70 8.00 5.23
C ASP A 9 10.52 9.41 5.82
N ILE A 10 9.87 10.32 5.09
CA ILE A 10 9.49 11.64 5.63
C ILE A 10 8.51 11.46 6.78
N LEU A 11 7.45 10.67 6.57
CA LEU A 11 6.44 10.41 7.60
C LEU A 11 7.03 9.73 8.83
N LEU A 12 7.89 8.73 8.63
CA LEU A 12 8.46 7.93 9.71
C LEU A 12 9.53 8.69 10.50
N ASN A 13 10.44 9.38 9.79
CA ASN A 13 11.66 9.94 10.39
C ASN A 13 11.54 11.42 10.74
N GLN A 14 10.71 12.20 10.04
CA GLN A 14 10.52 13.63 10.27
C GLN A 14 9.25 13.90 11.07
N GLU A 15 8.13 13.28 10.66
CA GLU A 15 6.84 13.46 11.31
C GLU A 15 6.58 12.46 12.43
N HIS A 16 7.47 11.48 12.63
CA HIS A 16 7.40 10.44 13.66
C HIS A 16 6.08 9.66 13.69
N VAL A 17 5.48 9.46 12.52
CA VAL A 17 4.28 8.64 12.38
C VAL A 17 4.64 7.17 12.61
N LYS A 18 3.88 6.50 13.47
CA LYS A 18 4.01 5.07 13.69
C LYS A 18 3.05 4.31 12.78
N ILE A 19 3.58 3.37 12.02
CA ILE A 19 2.78 2.49 11.16
C ILE A 19 2.66 1.13 11.85
N ASP A 20 1.45 0.77 12.26
CA ASP A 20 1.19 -0.55 12.83
C ASP A 20 0.93 -1.60 11.74
N LYS A 21 0.32 -1.18 10.61
CA LYS A 21 -0.02 -2.05 9.50
C LYS A 21 -0.37 -1.25 8.24
N LEU A 22 -0.04 -1.77 7.07
CA LEU A 22 -0.48 -1.24 5.78
C LEU A 22 -1.55 -2.15 5.15
N LEU A 23 -2.50 -1.54 4.45
CA LEU A 23 -3.48 -2.24 3.63
C LEU A 23 -3.11 -2.08 2.15
N GLY A 24 -2.89 -3.22 1.47
CA GLY A 24 -2.48 -3.26 0.08
C GLY A 24 -3.67 -3.49 -0.86
N HIS A 25 -3.79 -2.65 -1.90
CA HIS A 25 -4.75 -2.78 -2.98
C HIS A 25 -4.11 -2.51 -4.35
N GLY A 26 -4.66 -3.11 -5.39
CA GLY A 26 -4.28 -2.86 -6.77
C GLY A 26 -3.43 -3.94 -7.41
N GLY A 27 -2.95 -3.64 -8.63
CA GLY A 27 -2.30 -4.63 -9.51
C GLY A 27 -1.04 -5.29 -8.95
N LEU A 28 -0.32 -4.63 -8.02
CA LEU A 28 0.84 -5.21 -7.35
C LEU A 28 0.52 -6.52 -6.63
N PHE A 29 -0.71 -6.68 -6.15
CA PHE A 29 -1.15 -7.81 -5.34
C PHE A 29 -1.81 -8.93 -6.15
N LYS A 30 -1.88 -8.83 -7.48
CA LYS A 30 -2.43 -9.88 -8.37
C LYS A 30 -1.63 -11.19 -8.27
N THR A 31 -0.32 -11.10 -8.10
CA THR A 31 0.52 -12.27 -7.79
C THR A 31 0.53 -12.48 -6.29
N LYS A 32 -0.20 -13.50 -5.84
CA LYS A 32 -0.41 -13.79 -4.41
C LYS A 32 0.92 -13.88 -3.66
N GLY A 33 1.03 -13.16 -2.56
CA GLY A 33 2.15 -13.17 -1.63
C GLY A 33 3.38 -12.36 -2.09
N VAL A 34 3.69 -12.32 -3.39
CA VAL A 34 4.95 -11.73 -3.89
C VAL A 34 5.00 -10.22 -3.66
N GLY A 35 4.06 -9.48 -4.24
CA GLY A 35 4.02 -8.03 -4.07
C GLY A 35 3.77 -7.62 -2.62
N GLN A 36 3.03 -8.44 -1.88
CA GLN A 36 2.75 -8.22 -0.46
C GLN A 36 4.01 -8.34 0.39
N GLN A 37 4.84 -9.39 0.19
CA GLN A 37 6.09 -9.58 0.92
C GLN A 37 7.10 -8.47 0.57
N ILE A 38 7.28 -8.18 -0.72
CA ILE A 38 8.20 -7.12 -1.14
C ILE A 38 7.78 -5.76 -0.55
N LEU A 39 6.48 -5.48 -0.44
CA LEU A 39 6.02 -4.26 0.19
C LEU A 39 6.26 -4.27 1.70
N ALA A 40 6.00 -5.38 2.39
CA ALA A 40 6.24 -5.50 3.83
C ALA A 40 7.73 -5.26 4.14
N ASP A 41 8.64 -5.87 3.37
CA ASP A 41 10.08 -5.69 3.51
C ASP A 41 10.51 -4.25 3.18
N ALA A 42 9.89 -3.64 2.17
CA ALA A 42 10.18 -2.27 1.76
C ALA A 42 9.82 -1.22 2.82
N VAL A 43 8.77 -1.46 3.59
CA VAL A 43 8.25 -0.50 4.59
C VAL A 43 8.59 -0.89 6.03
N ASP A 44 9.17 -2.06 6.22
CA ASP A 44 9.47 -2.66 7.54
C ASP A 44 8.24 -2.68 8.47
N ALA A 45 7.10 -3.04 7.90
CA ALA A 45 5.84 -3.14 8.62
C ALA A 45 4.92 -4.21 8.02
N PRO A 46 4.00 -4.80 8.80
CA PRO A 46 3.06 -5.78 8.30
C PRO A 46 2.18 -5.21 7.18
N VAL A 47 1.97 -5.99 6.13
CA VAL A 47 1.07 -5.66 5.02
C VAL A 47 -0.08 -6.67 4.97
N SER A 48 -1.30 -6.16 5.02
CA SER A 48 -2.52 -6.96 4.84
C SER A 48 -3.09 -6.74 3.44
N VAL A 49 -3.54 -7.81 2.82
CA VAL A 49 -4.15 -7.81 1.49
C VAL A 49 -5.43 -8.63 1.54
N MET A 50 -6.53 -8.04 1.14
CA MET A 50 -7.82 -8.76 1.04
C MET A 50 -7.88 -9.62 -0.22
N SER A 51 -8.72 -10.63 -0.24
CA SER A 51 -8.93 -11.50 -1.41
C SER A 51 -9.36 -10.73 -2.67
N THR A 52 -9.99 -9.56 -2.49
CA THR A 52 -10.47 -8.66 -3.55
C THR A 52 -9.45 -7.59 -3.96
N ALA A 53 -8.26 -7.58 -3.38
CA ALA A 53 -7.30 -6.48 -3.52
C ALA A 53 -6.80 -6.23 -4.95
N GLY A 54 -6.81 -7.25 -5.82
CA GLY A 54 -6.38 -7.13 -7.21
C GLY A 54 -7.21 -6.15 -8.05
N GLU A 55 -8.45 -5.89 -7.67
CA GLU A 55 -9.40 -5.02 -8.39
C GLU A 55 -9.93 -3.89 -7.49
N GLY A 56 -9.10 -3.39 -6.57
CA GLY A 56 -9.50 -2.49 -5.49
C GLY A 56 -10.29 -1.24 -5.92
N GLY A 57 -9.93 -0.61 -7.04
CA GLY A 57 -10.65 0.57 -7.56
C GLY A 57 -12.08 0.24 -8.00
N ALA A 58 -12.25 -0.76 -8.86
CA ALA A 58 -13.56 -1.19 -9.34
C ALA A 58 -14.43 -1.72 -8.19
N TRP A 59 -13.82 -2.48 -7.28
CA TRP A 59 -14.47 -2.97 -6.07
C TRP A 59 -14.97 -1.82 -5.19
N GLY A 60 -14.14 -0.84 -4.89
CA GLY A 60 -14.52 0.33 -4.06
C GLY A 60 -15.70 1.11 -4.64
N ILE A 61 -15.70 1.37 -5.96
CA ILE A 61 -16.83 2.03 -6.63
C ILE A 61 -18.10 1.19 -6.54
N ALA A 62 -18.01 -0.13 -6.75
CA ALA A 62 -19.16 -1.02 -6.62
C ALA A 62 -19.74 -1.02 -5.19
N LEU A 63 -18.89 -0.96 -4.16
CA LEU A 63 -19.32 -0.86 -2.76
C LEU A 63 -20.05 0.45 -2.48
N LEU A 64 -19.57 1.58 -2.98
CA LEU A 64 -20.26 2.87 -2.83
C LEU A 64 -21.61 2.87 -3.52
N ALA A 65 -21.71 2.31 -4.73
CA ALA A 65 -22.99 2.14 -5.43
C ALA A 65 -23.95 1.22 -4.65
N SER A 66 -23.44 0.11 -4.11
CA SER A 66 -24.23 -0.80 -3.27
C SER A 66 -24.73 -0.12 -2.00
N TYR A 67 -23.87 0.64 -1.32
CA TYR A 67 -24.28 1.43 -0.16
C TYR A 67 -25.40 2.40 -0.48
N LEU A 68 -25.27 3.15 -1.58
CA LEU A 68 -26.28 4.12 -2.00
C LEU A 68 -27.67 3.51 -2.16
N VAL A 69 -27.74 2.28 -2.70
CA VAL A 69 -29.02 1.61 -3.01
C VAL A 69 -29.57 0.80 -1.82
N ASN A 70 -28.69 0.22 -1.00
CA ASN A 70 -29.11 -0.80 0.00
C ASN A 70 -28.98 -0.33 1.45
N LYS A 71 -28.46 0.87 1.71
CA LYS A 71 -28.32 1.38 3.08
C LYS A 71 -29.68 1.55 3.74
N LYS A 72 -29.75 1.26 5.04
CA LYS A 72 -30.91 1.54 5.88
C LYS A 72 -30.98 3.02 6.24
N ASP A 73 -32.16 3.50 6.64
CA ASP A 73 -32.30 4.86 7.13
C ASP A 73 -31.38 5.12 8.32
N GLY A 74 -30.55 6.18 8.21
CA GLY A 74 -29.58 6.54 9.24
C GLY A 74 -28.31 5.67 9.31
N GLU A 75 -28.18 4.66 8.44
CA GLU A 75 -26.98 3.83 8.39
C GLU A 75 -25.81 4.57 7.74
N ASP A 76 -24.68 4.66 8.44
CA ASP A 76 -23.46 5.21 7.88
C ASP A 76 -22.67 4.17 7.05
N LEU A 77 -21.70 4.66 6.26
CA LEU A 77 -20.92 3.80 5.37
C LEU A 77 -20.05 2.80 6.15
N ALA A 78 -19.50 3.19 7.28
CA ALA A 78 -18.63 2.32 8.07
C ALA A 78 -19.41 1.11 8.56
N HIS A 79 -20.56 1.32 9.18
CA HIS A 79 -21.45 0.25 9.64
C HIS A 79 -21.92 -0.66 8.51
N PHE A 80 -22.30 -0.06 7.36
CA PHE A 80 -22.70 -0.84 6.18
C PHE A 80 -21.58 -1.76 5.69
N LEU A 81 -20.36 -1.24 5.62
CA LEU A 81 -19.19 -2.01 5.16
C LEU A 81 -18.83 -3.13 6.15
N ASP A 82 -18.86 -2.85 7.44
CA ASP A 82 -18.53 -3.84 8.48
C ASP A 82 -19.52 -5.02 8.43
N GLU A 83 -20.82 -4.75 8.33
CA GLU A 83 -21.84 -5.81 8.34
C GLU A 83 -21.96 -6.57 7.01
N ASN A 84 -21.80 -5.89 5.87
CA ASN A 84 -22.13 -6.49 4.57
C ASN A 84 -20.90 -6.88 3.74
N VAL A 85 -19.73 -6.34 4.06
CA VAL A 85 -18.54 -6.51 3.22
C VAL A 85 -17.37 -7.16 3.96
N PHE A 86 -17.04 -6.66 5.15
CA PHE A 86 -15.85 -7.11 5.87
C PHE A 86 -16.12 -8.30 6.77
N LYS A 87 -17.36 -8.53 7.16
CA LYS A 87 -17.76 -9.68 7.96
C LYS A 87 -17.52 -10.98 7.20
N GLY A 88 -16.55 -11.77 7.67
CA GLY A 88 -16.17 -13.04 7.05
C GLY A 88 -15.26 -12.93 5.82
N ASN A 89 -14.81 -11.74 5.45
CA ASN A 89 -13.80 -11.57 4.40
C ASN A 89 -12.40 -11.80 4.98
N GLU A 90 -11.81 -12.91 4.62
CA GLU A 90 -10.45 -13.25 5.02
C GLU A 90 -9.44 -12.54 4.09
N GLY A 91 -8.54 -11.80 4.71
CA GLY A 91 -7.33 -11.29 4.09
C GLY A 91 -6.11 -12.11 4.51
N SER A 92 -4.98 -11.88 3.89
CA SER A 92 -3.69 -12.36 4.36
C SER A 92 -2.88 -11.19 4.92
N THR A 93 -2.11 -11.45 5.97
CA THR A 93 -1.14 -10.48 6.51
C THR A 93 0.23 -11.13 6.49
N LEU A 94 1.21 -10.44 5.89
CA LEU A 94 2.61 -10.84 5.91
C LEU A 94 3.41 -9.81 6.71
N ALA A 95 4.24 -10.30 7.61
CA ALA A 95 5.23 -9.50 8.32
C ALA A 95 6.48 -9.30 7.45
N PRO A 96 7.26 -8.23 7.66
CA PRO A 96 8.55 -8.08 7.01
C PRO A 96 9.51 -9.20 7.39
N GLU A 97 10.36 -9.61 6.46
CA GLU A 97 11.44 -10.56 6.69
C GLU A 97 12.76 -9.81 6.83
N GLU A 98 13.56 -10.15 7.83
CA GLU A 98 14.81 -9.44 8.15
C GLU A 98 15.75 -9.31 6.95
N GLU A 99 15.94 -10.39 6.19
CA GLU A 99 16.78 -10.40 4.99
C GLU A 99 16.18 -9.56 3.86
N GLY A 100 14.85 -9.55 3.72
CA GLY A 100 14.15 -8.72 2.75
C GLY A 100 14.28 -7.23 3.07
N VAL A 101 14.14 -6.86 4.34
CA VAL A 101 14.35 -5.47 4.82
C VAL A 101 15.79 -5.01 4.55
N LYS A 102 16.79 -5.83 4.90
CA LYS A 102 18.20 -5.53 4.61
C LYS A 102 18.45 -5.37 3.10
N GLY A 103 17.89 -6.27 2.30
CA GLY A 103 18.02 -6.23 0.85
C GLY A 103 17.39 -4.97 0.26
N PHE A 104 16.19 -4.58 0.75
CA PHE A 104 15.53 -3.37 0.28
C PHE A 104 16.27 -2.09 0.71
N ASN A 105 16.81 -2.04 1.92
CA ASN A 105 17.62 -0.90 2.37
C ASN A 105 18.89 -0.75 1.50
N ALA A 106 19.58 -1.84 1.18
CA ALA A 106 20.72 -1.81 0.26
C ALA A 106 20.33 -1.39 -1.17
N PHE A 107 19.12 -1.72 -1.62
CA PHE A 107 18.57 -1.18 -2.87
C PHE A 107 18.34 0.32 -2.76
N MET A 108 17.75 0.82 -1.66
CA MET A 108 17.50 2.25 -1.45
C MET A 108 18.78 3.09 -1.47
N ASP A 109 19.88 2.59 -0.91
CA ASP A 109 21.18 3.27 -0.98
C ASP A 109 21.63 3.52 -2.41
N ARG A 110 21.38 2.57 -3.32
CA ARG A 110 21.67 2.72 -4.75
C ARG A 110 20.66 3.61 -5.43
N TYR A 111 19.37 3.44 -5.12
CA TYR A 111 18.27 4.22 -5.67
C TYR A 111 18.47 5.72 -5.42
N MET A 112 18.80 6.11 -4.19
CA MET A 112 19.04 7.50 -3.82
C MET A 112 20.21 8.13 -4.60
N LYS A 113 21.28 7.35 -4.87
CA LYS A 113 22.37 7.83 -5.74
C LYS A 113 21.90 8.08 -7.17
N GLY A 114 20.96 7.29 -7.67
CA GLY A 114 20.38 7.43 -9.00
C GLY A 114 19.50 8.68 -9.19
N ILE A 115 18.91 9.22 -8.12
CA ILE A 115 18.05 10.43 -8.19
C ILE A 115 18.83 11.65 -8.73
N GLY A 116 20.15 11.70 -8.54
CA GLY A 116 20.98 12.76 -9.12
C GLY A 116 20.94 12.82 -10.65
N ILE A 117 20.73 11.67 -11.31
CA ILE A 117 20.59 11.58 -12.77
C ILE A 117 19.26 12.23 -13.22
N GLU A 118 18.18 11.94 -12.52
CA GLU A 118 16.85 12.51 -12.75
C GLU A 118 16.88 14.04 -12.61
N ARG A 119 17.51 14.53 -11.55
CA ARG A 119 17.68 15.97 -11.32
C ARG A 119 18.47 16.62 -12.44
N ALA A 120 19.62 16.05 -12.83
CA ALA A 120 20.44 16.57 -13.92
C ALA A 120 19.66 16.61 -15.25
N ALA A 121 18.82 15.61 -15.51
CA ALA A 121 17.96 15.58 -16.70
C ALA A 121 16.94 16.71 -16.69
N VAL A 122 16.31 17.00 -15.55
CA VAL A 122 15.35 18.10 -15.41
C VAL A 122 16.05 19.46 -15.54
N GLU A 123 17.18 19.64 -14.88
CA GLU A 123 17.95 20.89 -14.88
C GLU A 123 18.59 21.19 -16.24
N SER A 124 18.82 20.17 -17.07
CA SER A 124 19.42 20.34 -18.41
C SER A 124 18.43 20.80 -19.50
N GLU A 125 17.14 20.94 -19.17
CA GLU A 125 16.07 21.38 -20.10
C GLU A 125 16.06 20.58 -21.43
N VAL A 126 16.38 19.29 -21.40
CA VAL A 126 16.48 18.42 -22.60
C VAL A 126 15.10 17.91 -23.04
N TRP A 127 14.04 18.64 -22.79
CA TRP A 127 12.66 18.30 -23.17
C TRP A 127 12.14 19.20 -24.29
#